data_129d7ad5b86a7703963c166ce1e3e120
#
_entry.id   129d7ad5b86a7703963c166ce1e3e120
#
_cell.length_a   1.000
_cell.length_b   1.000
_cell.length_c   1.000
_cell.angle_alpha   90.00
_cell.angle_beta   90.00
_cell.angle_gamma   90.00
#
_symmetry.space_group_name_H-M   'P 1'
#
loop_
_entity.id
_entity.type
_entity.pdbx_description
1 polymer ?
#
loop_
_entity_poly.entity_id
_entity_poly.type
_entity_poly.pdbx_seq_one_letter_code
_entity_poly.pdbx_strand_id
1 'polypeptide(L)'
;MQPLSLPLPLGQMRIYLYAQNVDMRKSFDGLHAIVQSEFQRDIRLGDLFLFLNRRLDRLKLIYWDRDGLAIWMKRLERGTFQRPPCPPDADHVAMDATDLAILLSGIELASVKRRRRYAFAPATQASQEPSRC
;
A
#
# COMPACT_ATOMS: atom_id res chain seq x y z
N MET A 1 14.62 10.61 0.24
CA MET A 1 13.77 10.86 -0.59
C MET A 1 12.52 10.49 -0.13
N GLN A 2 11.60 10.95 -0.61
CA GLN A 2 10.42 10.73 -0.27
C GLN A 2 9.96 9.75 -1.07
N PRO A 3 9.73 8.66 -0.72
CA PRO A 3 9.24 7.64 -1.55
C PRO A 3 7.97 8.04 -2.16
N LEU A 4 7.26 8.91 -1.53
CA LEU A 4 6.08 9.30 -2.08
C LEU A 4 6.23 10.59 -2.63
N SER A 5 6.38 10.76 -3.87
CA SER A 5 6.36 12.06 -4.45
C SER A 5 5.03 12.34 -5.00
N LEU A 6 4.00 11.77 -4.50
CA LEU A 6 2.64 12.01 -4.96
C LEU A 6 2.19 13.39 -4.50
N PRO A 7 1.63 14.20 -5.39
CA PRO A 7 1.15 15.51 -5.00
C PRO A 7 -0.22 15.41 -4.36
N LEU A 8 -0.32 14.61 -3.30
CA LEU A 8 -1.58 14.34 -2.66
C LEU A 8 -1.54 14.66 -1.20
N PRO A 9 -2.61 15.18 -0.63
CA PRO A 9 -2.67 15.42 0.80
C PRO A 9 -2.97 14.13 1.52
N LEU A 10 -1.98 13.25 1.59
CA LEU A 10 -2.18 11.91 2.13
C LEU A 10 -2.72 11.87 3.55
N GLY A 11 -2.44 12.89 4.33
CA GLY A 11 -2.95 12.91 5.68
C GLY A 11 -4.44 13.08 5.77
N GLN A 12 -5.07 13.53 4.68
CA GLN A 12 -6.50 13.74 4.63
C GLN A 12 -7.23 12.71 3.80
N MET A 13 -6.52 11.77 3.20
CA MET A 13 -7.12 10.78 2.33
C MET A 13 -7.35 9.48 3.07
N ARG A 14 -8.39 8.76 2.69
CA ARG A 14 -8.58 7.42 3.18
C ARG A 14 -7.82 6.51 2.25
N ILE A 15 -7.09 5.57 2.82
CA ILE A 15 -6.22 4.68 2.07
C ILE A 15 -6.65 3.26 2.33
N TYR A 16 -6.85 2.51 1.26
CA TYR A 16 -7.31 1.13 1.37
C TYR A 16 -6.42 0.20 0.56
N LEU A 17 -6.06 -0.93 1.14
CA LEU A 17 -5.33 -1.98 0.45
C LEU A 17 -6.27 -3.15 0.20
N TYR A 18 -6.37 -3.57 -1.05
CA TYR A 18 -7.19 -4.71 -1.41
C TYR A 18 -6.53 -6.00 -0.90
N ALA A 19 -7.31 -6.87 -0.31
CA ALA A 19 -6.79 -8.08 0.34
C ALA A 19 -6.38 -9.18 -0.63
N GLN A 20 -6.88 -9.15 -1.86
CA GLN A 20 -6.59 -10.20 -2.84
C GLN A 20 -5.44 -9.81 -3.75
N ASN A 21 -4.79 -10.80 -4.31
CA ASN A 21 -3.76 -10.55 -5.31
C ASN A 21 -4.43 -10.06 -6.60
N VAL A 22 -3.74 -9.20 -7.32
CA VAL A 22 -4.29 -8.63 -8.54
C VAL A 22 -3.28 -8.81 -9.67
N ASP A 23 -3.77 -9.13 -10.84
CA ASP A 23 -2.94 -9.24 -12.02
C ASP A 23 -2.51 -7.83 -12.40
N MET A 24 -1.22 -7.60 -12.47
CA MET A 24 -0.69 -6.27 -12.76
C MET A 24 -0.87 -5.83 -14.19
N ARG A 25 -1.44 -6.67 -15.03
CA ARG A 25 -1.83 -6.23 -16.37
C ARG A 25 -3.09 -5.36 -16.32
N LYS A 26 -3.83 -5.42 -15.21
CA LYS A 26 -4.99 -4.56 -15.06
C LYS A 26 -4.54 -3.11 -14.96
N SER A 27 -5.24 -2.25 -15.63
CA SER A 27 -4.93 -0.83 -15.64
C SER A 27 -6.17 -0.05 -15.18
N PHE A 28 -6.40 1.11 -15.76
CA PHE A 28 -7.44 2.02 -15.26
C PHE A 28 -8.81 1.34 -15.12
N ASP A 29 -9.31 0.77 -16.18
CA ASP A 29 -10.66 0.21 -16.14
C ASP A 29 -10.75 -1.03 -15.26
N GLY A 30 -9.75 -1.89 -15.32
CA GLY A 30 -9.75 -3.10 -14.52
C GLY A 30 -9.66 -2.83 -13.03
N LEU A 31 -8.79 -1.90 -12.63
CA LEU A 31 -8.66 -1.56 -11.23
C LEU A 31 -9.86 -0.76 -10.74
N HIS A 32 -10.38 0.13 -11.57
CA HIS A 32 -11.55 0.90 -11.20
C HIS A 32 -12.76 -0.02 -11.01
N ALA A 33 -12.87 -1.07 -11.80
CA ALA A 33 -13.95 -2.04 -11.64
C ALA A 33 -13.88 -2.71 -10.26
N ILE A 34 -12.70 -3.00 -9.76
CA ILE A 34 -12.54 -3.57 -8.43
C ILE A 34 -12.97 -2.57 -7.37
N VAL A 35 -12.61 -1.30 -7.55
CA VAL A 35 -13.01 -0.27 -6.59
C VAL A 35 -14.54 -0.20 -6.52
N GLN A 36 -15.19 -0.24 -7.65
CA GLN A 36 -16.64 -0.16 -7.67
C GLN A 36 -17.31 -1.39 -7.09
N SER A 37 -16.83 -2.57 -7.42
CA SER A 37 -17.52 -3.80 -7.02
C SER A 37 -17.09 -4.29 -5.65
N GLU A 38 -15.80 -4.26 -5.35
CA GLU A 38 -15.31 -4.84 -4.10
C GLU A 38 -15.27 -3.86 -2.96
N PHE A 39 -14.91 -2.61 -3.22
CA PHE A 39 -14.90 -1.60 -2.16
C PHE A 39 -16.25 -0.87 -2.11
N GLN A 40 -16.99 -0.89 -3.20
CA GLN A 40 -18.29 -0.21 -3.30
C GLN A 40 -18.17 1.27 -2.96
N ARG A 41 -17.13 1.89 -3.48
CA ARG A 41 -16.88 3.29 -3.22
C ARG A 41 -16.74 4.05 -4.54
N ASP A 42 -17.01 5.35 -4.48
CA ASP A 42 -16.84 6.22 -5.63
C ASP A 42 -15.43 6.78 -5.55
N ILE A 43 -14.57 6.40 -6.48
CA ILE A 43 -13.17 6.81 -6.46
C ILE A 43 -13.03 8.33 -6.55
N ARG A 44 -14.02 9.02 -7.12
CA ARG A 44 -13.96 10.47 -7.24
C ARG A 44 -14.03 11.20 -5.90
N LEU A 45 -14.36 10.49 -4.82
CA LEU A 45 -14.40 11.10 -3.50
C LEU A 45 -13.03 11.30 -2.87
N GLY A 46 -11.98 10.86 -3.52
CA GLY A 46 -10.63 11.18 -3.08
C GLY A 46 -9.90 10.11 -2.30
N ASP A 47 -10.44 8.92 -2.25
CA ASP A 47 -9.75 7.82 -1.56
C ASP A 47 -8.66 7.24 -2.46
N LEU A 48 -7.68 6.60 -1.83
CA LEU A 48 -6.56 5.99 -2.51
C LEU A 48 -6.68 4.48 -2.38
N PHE A 49 -6.55 3.76 -3.47
CA PHE A 49 -6.70 2.31 -3.47
C PHE A 49 -5.43 1.63 -3.95
N LEU A 50 -4.95 0.64 -3.16
CA LEU A 50 -3.72 -0.06 -3.43
C LEU A 50 -3.96 -1.50 -3.79
N PHE A 51 -3.15 -2.00 -4.70
CA PHE A 51 -3.24 -3.39 -5.17
C PHE A 51 -1.85 -3.99 -5.25
N LEU A 52 -1.72 -5.24 -4.80
CA LEU A 52 -0.46 -5.98 -4.84
C LEU A 52 -0.62 -7.21 -5.72
N ASN A 53 0.46 -7.58 -6.38
CA ASN A 53 0.45 -8.80 -7.19
C ASN A 53 0.77 -10.01 -6.30
N ARG A 54 0.67 -11.20 -6.88
CA ARG A 54 0.89 -12.43 -6.14
C ARG A 54 2.28 -12.54 -5.59
N ARG A 55 3.29 -12.11 -6.33
CA ARG A 55 4.66 -12.19 -5.88
C ARG A 55 5.03 -11.11 -4.89
N LEU A 56 4.17 -10.16 -4.69
CA LEU A 56 4.38 -9.03 -3.78
C LEU A 56 5.59 -8.17 -4.16
N ASP A 57 5.92 -8.13 -5.43
CA ASP A 57 7.01 -7.28 -5.90
C ASP A 57 6.51 -6.09 -6.72
N ARG A 58 5.21 -6.03 -6.99
CA ARG A 58 4.62 -4.89 -7.72
C ARG A 58 3.40 -4.39 -6.98
N LEU A 59 3.28 -3.08 -6.95
CA LEU A 59 2.18 -2.42 -6.29
C LEU A 59 1.64 -1.34 -7.21
N LYS A 60 0.34 -1.23 -7.31
CA LYS A 60 -0.30 -0.13 -8.01
C LYS A 60 -1.21 0.61 -7.07
N LEU A 61 -1.23 1.93 -7.21
CA LEU A 61 -2.17 2.76 -6.52
C LEU A 61 -3.03 3.42 -7.58
N ILE A 62 -4.34 3.45 -7.36
CA ILE A 62 -5.22 4.18 -8.26
C ILE A 62 -5.97 5.24 -7.47
N TYR A 63 -6.14 6.40 -8.03
CA TYR A 63 -6.83 7.50 -7.37
C TYR A 63 -7.38 8.46 -8.42
N TRP A 64 -8.28 9.33 -7.99
CA TRP A 64 -8.86 10.33 -8.86
C TRP A 64 -8.04 11.61 -8.74
N ASP A 65 -7.52 12.10 -9.88
CA ASP A 65 -6.68 13.28 -9.90
C ASP A 65 -7.42 14.36 -10.66
N ARG A 66 -8.18 15.13 -9.93
CA ARG A 66 -8.95 16.26 -10.46
C ARG A 66 -9.91 15.94 -11.58
N ASP A 67 -9.45 15.48 -12.70
CA ASP A 67 -10.28 15.26 -13.86
C ASP A 67 -10.11 13.89 -14.48
N GLY A 68 -9.45 13.01 -13.82
CA GLY A 68 -9.24 11.67 -14.37
C GLY A 68 -8.64 10.71 -13.39
N LEU A 69 -8.50 9.48 -13.82
CA LEU A 69 -7.87 8.46 -13.00
C LEU A 69 -6.36 8.50 -13.19
N ALA A 70 -5.65 8.33 -12.12
CA ALA A 70 -4.19 8.24 -12.15
C ALA A 70 -3.74 6.96 -11.50
N ILE A 71 -2.68 6.38 -11.98
CA ILE A 71 -2.08 5.18 -11.41
C ILE A 71 -0.61 5.45 -11.16
N TRP A 72 -0.16 5.12 -9.97
CA TRP A 72 1.25 5.13 -9.62
C TRP A 72 1.66 3.68 -9.39
N MET A 73 2.79 3.28 -9.91
CA MET A 73 3.23 1.89 -9.81
C MET A 73 4.67 1.80 -9.38
N LYS A 74 4.96 0.81 -8.56
CA LYS A 74 6.33 0.54 -8.16
C LYS A 74 6.60 -0.95 -8.28
N ARG A 75 7.77 -1.29 -8.83
CA ARG A 75 8.25 -2.66 -8.87
C ARG A 75 9.53 -2.74 -8.06
N LEU A 76 9.57 -3.62 -7.08
CA LEU A 76 10.77 -3.82 -6.29
C LEU A 76 11.75 -4.69 -7.07
N GLU A 77 13.00 -4.26 -7.13
CA GLU A 77 14.03 -5.05 -7.79
C GLU A 77 14.56 -6.13 -6.85
N ARG A 78 14.37 -5.96 -5.55
CA ARG A 78 14.74 -6.94 -4.57
C ARG A 78 13.72 -6.95 -3.48
N GLY A 79 13.50 -8.10 -2.87
CA GLY A 79 12.57 -8.25 -1.77
C GLY A 79 11.12 -8.14 -2.18
N THR A 80 10.26 -8.01 -1.21
CA THR A 80 8.83 -7.97 -1.45
C THR A 80 8.20 -6.90 -0.59
N PHE A 81 7.04 -6.43 -1.01
CA PHE A 81 6.20 -5.61 -0.15
C PHE A 81 5.65 -6.50 0.96
N GLN A 82 5.51 -5.96 2.14
CA GLN A 82 5.00 -6.72 3.28
C GLN A 82 3.51 -6.46 3.41
N ARG A 83 2.72 -7.39 2.94
CA ARG A 83 1.27 -7.25 3.00
C ARG A 83 0.81 -7.30 4.45
N PRO A 84 0.12 -6.30 4.93
CA PRO A 84 -0.40 -6.37 6.31
C PRO A 84 -1.44 -7.45 6.43
N PRO A 85 -1.53 -8.10 7.57
CA PRO A 85 -2.55 -9.11 7.76
C PRO A 85 -3.94 -8.51 7.68
N CYS A 86 -4.87 -9.27 7.13
CA CYS A 86 -6.25 -8.84 7.02
C CYS A 86 -7.13 -9.79 7.77
N PRO A 87 -8.22 -9.35 8.34
CA PRO A 87 -9.20 -10.25 8.90
C PRO A 87 -9.67 -11.24 7.83
N PRO A 88 -9.95 -12.46 8.17
CA PRO A 88 -10.26 -13.50 7.17
C PRO A 88 -11.44 -13.18 6.27
N ASP A 89 -12.41 -12.46 6.77
CA ASP A 89 -13.59 -12.16 5.98
C ASP A 89 -13.57 -10.75 5.41
N ALA A 90 -12.48 -10.04 5.54
CA ALA A 90 -12.38 -8.70 5.00
C ALA A 90 -11.79 -8.73 3.60
N ASP A 91 -12.28 -7.87 2.72
CA ASP A 91 -11.74 -7.78 1.38
C ASP A 91 -10.76 -6.62 1.24
N HIS A 92 -10.57 -5.83 2.26
CA HIS A 92 -9.60 -4.74 2.23
C HIS A 92 -9.19 -4.32 3.64
N VAL A 93 -8.12 -3.56 3.73
CA VAL A 93 -7.61 -3.04 4.99
C VAL A 93 -7.43 -1.55 4.86
N ALA A 94 -7.93 -0.81 5.84
CA ALA A 94 -7.70 0.64 5.88
C ALA A 94 -6.29 0.91 6.43
N MET A 95 -5.63 1.91 5.90
CA MET A 95 -4.28 2.25 6.28
C MET A 95 -4.18 3.74 6.49
N ASP A 96 -3.23 4.17 7.30
CA ASP A 96 -2.93 5.58 7.40
C ASP A 96 -1.70 5.91 6.55
N ALA A 97 -1.32 7.17 6.51
CA ALA A 97 -0.20 7.61 5.68
C ALA A 97 1.12 6.98 6.12
N THR A 98 1.30 6.75 7.40
CA THR A 98 2.51 6.11 7.91
C THR A 98 2.60 4.67 7.43
N ASP A 99 1.49 3.94 7.53
CA ASP A 99 1.44 2.56 7.04
C ASP A 99 1.76 2.49 5.56
N LEU A 100 1.23 3.42 4.79
CA LEU A 100 1.48 3.47 3.37
C LEU A 100 2.97 3.71 3.10
N ALA A 101 3.57 4.65 3.81
CA ALA A 101 4.99 4.94 3.60
C ALA A 101 5.85 3.72 3.89
N ILE A 102 5.54 2.99 4.95
CA ILE A 102 6.27 1.78 5.29
C ILE A 102 6.08 0.71 4.21
N LEU A 103 4.87 0.51 3.75
CA LEU A 103 4.59 -0.47 2.71
C LEU A 103 5.35 -0.11 1.44
N LEU A 104 5.31 1.14 1.03
CA LEU A 104 5.94 1.58 -0.21
C LEU A 104 7.47 1.51 -0.16
N SER A 105 8.04 1.51 1.03
CA SER A 105 9.49 1.43 1.14
C SER A 105 10.02 0.05 0.77
N GLY A 106 9.16 -0.95 0.78
CA GLY A 106 9.60 -2.31 0.46
C GLY A 106 10.53 -2.91 1.49
N ILE A 107 10.47 -2.45 2.74
CA ILE A 107 11.34 -2.99 3.76
C ILE A 107 10.87 -4.37 4.15
N GLU A 108 11.76 -5.33 4.13
CA GLU A 108 11.43 -6.68 4.54
C GLU A 108 11.45 -6.77 6.03
N LEU A 109 10.53 -7.56 6.56
CA LEU A 109 10.40 -7.73 7.97
C LEU A 109 11.69 -8.21 8.63
N ALA A 110 12.37 -9.14 8.00
CA ALA A 110 13.62 -9.67 8.54
C ALA A 110 14.68 -8.56 8.62
N SER A 111 14.75 -7.71 7.62
CA SER A 111 15.70 -6.63 7.62
C SER A 111 15.40 -5.63 8.72
N VAL A 112 14.17 -5.34 8.91
CA VAL A 112 13.76 -4.41 9.94
C VAL A 112 14.12 -4.97 11.30
N LYS A 113 13.86 -6.24 11.53
CA LYS A 113 14.19 -6.84 12.79
C LYS A 113 15.68 -6.84 13.04
N ARG A 114 16.47 -7.11 12.05
CA ARG A 114 17.90 -7.09 12.22
C ARG A 114 18.38 -5.70 12.60
N ARG A 115 17.89 -4.71 11.91
CA ARG A 115 18.29 -3.37 12.22
C ARG A 115 17.87 -2.99 13.61
N ARG A 116 16.70 -3.36 14.05
CA ARG A 116 16.30 -3.00 15.33
C ARG A 116 17.14 -3.65 16.36
N ARG A 117 17.68 -4.80 16.13
CA ARG A 117 18.44 -5.43 17.10
C ARG A 117 19.72 -4.75 17.34
N TYR A 118 20.32 -4.10 16.38
CA TYR A 118 21.54 -3.48 16.65
C TYR A 118 21.64 -2.10 16.22
N ALA A 119 20.86 -1.64 15.43
CA ALA A 119 21.00 -0.35 15.05
C ALA A 119 20.08 0.41 15.69
N PHE A 120 19.03 0.28 15.53
CA PHE A 120 18.15 1.11 15.90
C PHE A 120 17.92 1.06 16.99
N ALA A 121 18.20 0.73 17.23
CA ALA A 121 17.84 0.77 18.03
C ALA A 121 17.53 1.69 18.39
N PRO A 122 17.53 2.24 18.31
CA PRO A 122 17.05 3.02 18.43
C PRO A 122 15.98 3.14 18.27
N ALA A 123 15.82 3.00 18.28
CA ALA A 123 15.07 3.15 18.08
C ALA A 123 14.24 2.88 18.07
N THR A 124 13.90 2.71 18.10
CA THR A 124 13.23 2.49 17.89
C THR A 124 12.58 2.09 17.87
N GLN A 125 12.15 1.81 17.79
CA GLN A 125 11.54 1.43 17.56
C GLN A 125 11.01 0.83 17.74
N ALA A 126 10.72 0.65 17.90
CA ALA A 126 10.29 0.08 17.88
C ALA A 126 9.89 -0.68 17.91
N SER A 127 9.45 -0.99 17.95
CA SER A 127 9.09 -1.76 17.74
C SER A 127 8.63 -2.14 17.20
N GLN A 128 8.25 -2.03 16.94
CA GLN A 128 7.76 -2.35 16.28
C GLN A 128 7.76 -3.17 15.69
N GLU A 129 7.17 -3.64 15.93
CA GLU A 129 7.06 -4.56 15.39
C GLU A 129 6.31 -4.54 14.43
N PRO A 130 6.50 -4.73 13.64
CA PRO A 130 5.88 -4.53 12.52
C PRO A 130 4.83 -5.36 12.26
N SER A 131 4.49 -6.06 12.71
CA SER A 131 3.58 -6.78 12.32
C SER A 131 2.44 -6.33 12.40
N ARG A 132 1.90 -5.71 12.09
CA ARG A 132 0.80 -5.27 12.13
C ARG A 132 0.10 -5.64 11.18
N CYS A 133 -0.75 -5.61 10.99
CA CYS A 133 -1.53 -5.99 10.02
C CYS A 133 -1.68 -5.32 9.25
#